data_4615083cfb8149f1014fa32d215e35c7
#
_entry.id   4615083cfb8149f1014fa32d215e35c7
#
_cell.length_a   1.000
_cell.length_b   1.000
_cell.length_c   1.000
_cell.angle_alpha   90.00
_cell.angle_beta   90.00
_cell.angle_gamma   90.00
#
_symmetry.space_group_name_H-M   'P 1'
#
loop_
_entity.id
_entity.type
_entity.pdbx_description
1 polymer ?
#
loop_
_entity_poly.entity_id
_entity_poly.type
_entity_poly.pdbx_seq_one_letter_code
_entity_poly.pdbx_strand_id
1 'polypeptide(L)'
;MKVLISPKDEFEAKAAVNGGADIIDVKNPDEGSLGANFPWIIRQVRNLVPQSIEVSATIGDFPHLPGSASLAALGAAVSGSNYVKVGLKGSKTLEEAFFLMHHVTRAVKEYDLNTKVVLAGYADYHRAETLDPFLLPEVARSAGCDVVMVDTFIKDGKRLFDFMDDACCKRFIDKGHEKDLEVALAGSIKLQDIPILKRTGADIIGIRGAACSHGDRLAGAIQAENVRALMDLAKQS
;
A
#
# COMPACT_ATOMS: atom_id res chain seq x y z
N MET A 1 -7.81 9.12 -9.42
CA MET A 1 -6.67 8.27 -8.96
C MET A 1 -5.84 9.06 -7.97
N LYS A 2 -5.67 8.58 -6.72
CA LYS A 2 -4.79 9.16 -5.69
C LYS A 2 -3.36 8.61 -5.84
N VAL A 3 -2.36 9.44 -5.52
CA VAL A 3 -0.95 9.03 -5.48
C VAL A 3 -0.49 8.93 -4.03
N LEU A 4 -0.11 7.71 -3.65
CA LEU A 4 0.42 7.38 -2.34
C LEU A 4 1.95 7.32 -2.43
N ILE A 5 2.64 8.12 -1.63
CA ILE A 5 4.10 8.16 -1.55
C ILE A 5 4.54 7.54 -0.22
N SER A 6 5.56 6.64 -0.26
CA SER A 6 5.97 5.85 0.91
C SER A 6 7.27 6.37 1.55
N PRO A 7 7.23 7.37 2.45
CA PRO A 7 8.37 7.80 3.26
C PRO A 7 8.69 6.82 4.39
N LYS A 8 9.96 6.79 4.81
CA LYS A 8 10.43 6.01 5.96
C LYS A 8 10.54 6.83 7.25
N ASP A 9 10.61 8.15 7.13
CA ASP A 9 10.81 9.09 8.23
C ASP A 9 10.13 10.44 7.97
N GLU A 10 10.25 11.36 8.95
CA GLU A 10 9.64 12.69 8.87
C GLU A 10 10.27 13.59 7.79
N PHE A 11 11.55 13.40 7.46
CA PHE A 11 12.22 14.20 6.42
C PHE A 11 11.67 13.84 5.04
N GLU A 12 11.56 12.55 4.76
CA GLU A 12 10.95 12.06 3.53
C GLU A 12 9.44 12.41 3.48
N ALA A 13 8.73 12.37 4.62
CA ALA A 13 7.32 12.76 4.69
C ALA A 13 7.12 14.24 4.34
N LYS A 14 7.98 15.14 4.83
CA LYS A 14 7.99 16.56 4.44
C LYS A 14 8.17 16.73 2.94
N ALA A 15 9.13 16.02 2.35
CA ALA A 15 9.39 16.09 0.91
C ALA A 15 8.17 15.60 0.12
N ALA A 16 7.51 14.51 0.55
CA ALA A 16 6.31 13.98 -0.08
C ALA A 16 5.13 14.97 -0.01
N VAL A 17 4.90 15.60 1.15
CA VAL A 17 3.88 16.66 1.33
C VAL A 17 4.18 17.86 0.44
N ASN A 18 5.42 18.34 0.41
CA ASN A 18 5.85 19.49 -0.42
C ASN A 18 5.75 19.18 -1.92
N GLY A 19 5.84 17.92 -2.31
CA GLY A 19 5.62 17.45 -3.67
C GLY A 19 4.14 17.31 -4.04
N GLY A 20 3.22 17.40 -3.07
CA GLY A 20 1.77 17.37 -3.27
C GLY A 20 1.14 15.98 -3.27
N ALA A 21 1.77 14.98 -2.62
CA ALA A 21 1.22 13.63 -2.47
C ALA A 21 -0.19 13.65 -1.86
N ASP A 22 -1.08 12.78 -2.34
CA ASP A 22 -2.45 12.67 -1.81
C ASP A 22 -2.50 11.83 -0.53
N ILE A 23 -1.61 10.81 -0.40
CA ILE A 23 -1.52 9.94 0.78
C ILE A 23 -0.04 9.78 1.16
N ILE A 24 0.27 9.89 2.43
CA ILE A 24 1.61 9.66 3.01
C ILE A 24 1.63 8.29 3.66
N ASP A 25 2.40 7.35 3.11
CA ASP A 25 2.43 5.94 3.53
C ASP A 25 3.68 5.61 4.34
N VAL A 26 3.57 5.60 5.66
CA VAL A 26 4.71 5.32 6.55
C VAL A 26 5.13 3.86 6.41
N LYS A 27 6.35 3.66 5.90
CA LYS A 27 6.89 2.35 5.54
C LYS A 27 8.38 2.27 5.83
N ASN A 28 8.85 1.12 6.33
CA ASN A 28 10.27 0.82 6.49
C ASN A 28 10.74 -0.12 5.36
N PRO A 29 11.47 0.38 4.35
CA PRO A 29 11.92 -0.46 3.23
C PRO A 29 12.97 -1.52 3.64
N ASP A 30 13.62 -1.39 4.80
CA ASP A 30 14.61 -2.33 5.30
C ASP A 30 13.97 -3.61 5.86
N GLU A 31 12.68 -3.55 6.23
CA GLU A 31 11.91 -4.69 6.73
C GLU A 31 11.08 -5.41 5.65
N GLY A 32 11.21 -5.03 4.37
CA GLY A 32 10.56 -5.76 3.29
C GLY A 32 9.82 -4.91 2.26
N SER A 33 8.97 -5.56 1.48
CA SER A 33 8.15 -4.89 0.48
C SER A 33 7.13 -3.96 1.13
N LEU A 34 6.45 -4.42 2.15
CA LEU A 34 5.49 -3.69 2.97
C LEU A 34 5.98 -3.58 4.42
N GLY A 35 7.30 -3.38 4.61
CA GLY A 35 7.94 -3.37 5.92
C GLY A 35 7.32 -2.37 6.90
N ALA A 36 7.07 -2.82 8.12
CA ALA A 36 6.47 -2.02 9.18
C ALA A 36 7.43 -0.93 9.68
N ASN A 37 6.87 0.17 10.18
CA ASN A 37 7.63 1.18 10.87
C ASN A 37 7.18 1.28 12.34
N PHE A 38 8.00 1.90 13.17
CA PHE A 38 7.70 2.05 14.58
C PHE A 38 6.48 2.94 14.85
N PRO A 39 5.64 2.64 15.86
CA PRO A 39 4.46 3.45 16.17
C PRO A 39 4.76 4.93 16.42
N TRP A 40 5.92 5.25 17.04
CA TRP A 40 6.32 6.64 17.24
C TRP A 40 6.67 7.37 15.93
N ILE A 41 7.22 6.68 14.92
CA ILE A 41 7.47 7.25 13.60
C ILE A 41 6.14 7.54 12.89
N ILE A 42 5.18 6.59 12.94
CA ILE A 42 3.84 6.81 12.39
C ILE A 42 3.22 8.07 13.01
N ARG A 43 3.31 8.20 14.34
CA ARG A 43 2.77 9.35 15.08
C ARG A 43 3.48 10.66 14.75
N GLN A 44 4.81 10.64 14.62
CA GLN A 44 5.60 11.80 14.19
C GLN A 44 5.17 12.26 12.81
N VAL A 45 5.06 11.34 11.85
CA VAL A 45 4.58 11.66 10.49
C VAL A 45 3.16 12.18 10.52
N ARG A 46 2.22 11.55 11.27
CA ARG A 46 0.85 12.05 11.39
C ARG A 46 0.77 13.48 11.94
N ASN A 47 1.56 13.78 12.95
CA ASN A 47 1.59 15.13 13.55
C ASN A 47 2.17 16.19 12.61
N LEU A 48 3.04 15.79 11.71
CA LEU A 48 3.68 16.67 10.71
C LEU A 48 2.81 16.91 9.49
N VAL A 49 2.07 15.87 9.05
CA VAL A 49 1.25 15.91 7.83
C VAL A 49 -0.04 16.70 8.11
N PRO A 50 -0.44 17.67 7.23
CA PRO A 50 -1.70 18.37 7.37
C PRO A 50 -2.90 17.43 7.49
N GLN A 51 -3.91 17.79 8.27
CA GLN A 51 -5.11 16.95 8.48
C GLN A 51 -5.90 16.67 7.20
N SER A 52 -5.75 17.51 6.18
CA SER A 52 -6.36 17.31 4.85
C SER A 52 -5.68 16.23 4.01
N ILE A 53 -4.51 15.73 4.42
CA ILE A 53 -3.77 14.67 3.74
C ILE A 53 -3.86 13.40 4.59
N GLU A 54 -4.26 12.29 3.97
CA GLU A 54 -4.40 11.00 4.64
C GLU A 54 -3.02 10.37 4.91
N VAL A 55 -2.90 9.68 6.05
CA VAL A 55 -1.70 8.90 6.40
C VAL A 55 -2.04 7.42 6.36
N SER A 56 -1.24 6.65 5.63
CA SER A 56 -1.25 5.20 5.61
C SER A 56 -0.07 4.67 6.42
N ALA A 57 -0.22 3.52 7.05
CA ALA A 57 0.89 2.79 7.66
C ALA A 57 0.80 1.30 7.29
N THR A 58 1.94 0.69 7.00
CA THR A 58 2.02 -0.75 6.77
C THR A 58 2.50 -1.46 8.04
N ILE A 59 1.96 -2.65 8.29
CA ILE A 59 2.33 -3.48 9.45
C ILE A 59 3.25 -4.65 9.10
N GLY A 60 3.62 -4.78 7.83
CA GLY A 60 4.59 -5.77 7.36
C GLY A 60 4.07 -6.74 6.31
N ASP A 61 5.00 -7.49 5.73
CA ASP A 61 4.77 -8.70 4.95
C ASP A 61 4.50 -9.85 5.94
N PHE A 62 3.27 -9.93 6.44
CA PHE A 62 2.95 -10.60 7.70
C PHE A 62 2.92 -12.13 7.57
N PRO A 63 3.55 -12.88 8.49
CA PRO A 63 3.33 -14.32 8.63
C PRO A 63 1.90 -14.61 9.08
N HIS A 64 1.44 -15.86 8.95
CA HIS A 64 0.12 -16.23 9.43
C HIS A 64 0.08 -16.28 10.97
N LEU A 65 0.04 -15.10 11.59
CA LEU A 65 -0.05 -14.88 13.05
C LEU A 65 -1.17 -13.86 13.34
N PRO A 66 -2.46 -14.27 13.26
CA PRO A 66 -3.60 -13.35 13.32
C PRO A 66 -3.64 -12.46 14.57
N GLY A 67 -3.33 -13.00 15.75
CA GLY A 67 -3.28 -12.22 16.99
C GLY A 67 -2.21 -11.13 16.95
N SER A 68 -0.98 -11.48 16.51
CA SER A 68 0.11 -10.51 16.36
C SER A 68 -0.20 -9.46 15.30
N ALA A 69 -0.79 -9.88 14.18
CA ALA A 69 -1.23 -8.96 13.12
C ALA A 69 -2.28 -7.96 13.63
N SER A 70 -3.26 -8.44 14.41
CA SER A 70 -4.29 -7.59 15.02
C SER A 70 -3.72 -6.56 15.98
N LEU A 71 -2.76 -6.97 16.83
CA LEU A 71 -2.06 -6.03 17.75
C LEU A 71 -1.23 -5.00 16.99
N ALA A 72 -0.51 -5.42 15.94
CA ALA A 72 0.26 -4.51 15.09
C ALA A 72 -0.66 -3.51 14.36
N ALA A 73 -1.79 -3.99 13.82
CA ALA A 73 -2.76 -3.16 13.13
C ALA A 73 -3.41 -2.13 14.06
N LEU A 74 -3.81 -2.55 15.26
CA LEU A 74 -4.31 -1.63 16.29
C LEU A 74 -3.25 -0.60 16.66
N GLY A 75 -1.99 -0.99 16.81
CA GLY A 75 -0.88 -0.08 17.08
C GLY A 75 -0.70 0.98 16.00
N ALA A 76 -0.83 0.61 14.72
CA ALA A 76 -0.78 1.55 13.60
C ALA A 76 -1.99 2.51 13.61
N ALA A 77 -3.22 2.00 13.83
CA ALA A 77 -4.43 2.81 13.92
C ALA A 77 -4.36 3.84 15.06
N VAL A 78 -4.01 3.40 16.28
CA VAL A 78 -3.84 4.27 17.47
C VAL A 78 -2.74 5.32 17.26
N SER A 79 -1.77 5.04 16.40
CA SER A 79 -0.72 6.00 16.04
C SER A 79 -1.19 7.08 15.07
N GLY A 80 -2.46 7.04 14.62
CA GLY A 80 -3.12 8.07 13.84
C GLY A 80 -3.12 7.84 12.33
N SER A 81 -2.92 6.61 11.87
CA SER A 81 -3.07 6.29 10.45
C SER A 81 -4.53 6.20 10.02
N ASN A 82 -4.85 6.73 8.83
CA ASN A 82 -6.14 6.62 8.17
C ASN A 82 -6.31 5.30 7.42
N TYR A 83 -5.17 4.66 7.04
CA TYR A 83 -5.12 3.35 6.41
C TYR A 83 -4.13 2.46 7.15
N VAL A 84 -4.53 1.22 7.43
CA VAL A 84 -3.66 0.17 7.95
C VAL A 84 -3.51 -0.92 6.89
N LYS A 85 -2.29 -1.18 6.43
CA LYS A 85 -2.01 -2.05 5.31
C LYS A 85 -1.27 -3.31 5.75
N VAL A 86 -1.76 -4.48 5.29
CA VAL A 86 -1.24 -5.81 5.62
C VAL A 86 -0.81 -6.53 4.35
N GLY A 87 0.45 -6.97 4.28
CA GLY A 87 0.93 -7.85 3.23
C GLY A 87 0.67 -9.32 3.56
N LEU A 88 -0.06 -10.04 2.72
CA LEU A 88 -0.42 -11.45 2.93
C LEU A 88 0.72 -12.39 2.48
N LYS A 89 1.86 -12.34 3.17
CA LYS A 89 3.00 -13.21 2.85
C LYS A 89 2.86 -14.63 3.41
N GLY A 90 2.32 -14.75 4.61
CA GLY A 90 2.30 -16.01 5.36
C GLY A 90 1.07 -16.88 5.14
N SER A 91 -0.06 -16.31 4.73
CA SER A 91 -1.27 -17.08 4.46
C SER A 91 -1.14 -17.88 3.18
N LYS A 92 -1.43 -19.18 3.24
CA LYS A 92 -1.27 -20.13 2.12
C LYS A 92 -2.61 -20.59 1.56
N THR A 93 -3.71 -20.42 2.31
CA THR A 93 -5.07 -20.74 1.87
C THR A 93 -5.98 -19.52 2.00
N LEU A 94 -7.12 -19.54 1.31
CA LEU A 94 -8.13 -18.48 1.42
C LEU A 94 -8.72 -18.39 2.82
N GLU A 95 -8.87 -19.51 3.50
CA GLU A 95 -9.35 -19.56 4.87
C GLU A 95 -8.37 -18.88 5.83
N GLU A 96 -7.07 -19.14 5.67
CA GLU A 96 -6.03 -18.47 6.46
C GLU A 96 -6.01 -16.97 6.19
N ALA A 97 -6.10 -16.56 4.92
CA ALA A 97 -6.13 -15.16 4.53
C ALA A 97 -7.38 -14.45 5.11
N PHE A 98 -8.54 -15.07 4.98
CA PHE A 98 -9.78 -14.56 5.58
C PHE A 98 -9.65 -14.45 7.10
N PHE A 99 -9.20 -15.51 7.78
CA PHE A 99 -9.09 -15.54 9.24
C PHE A 99 -8.16 -14.43 9.75
N LEU A 100 -6.99 -14.25 9.13
CA LEU A 100 -6.05 -13.18 9.49
C LEU A 100 -6.69 -11.81 9.28
N MET A 101 -7.23 -11.54 8.08
CA MET A 101 -7.76 -10.22 7.73
C MET A 101 -9.03 -9.87 8.49
N HIS A 102 -9.91 -10.86 8.77
CA HIS A 102 -11.10 -10.64 9.61
C HIS A 102 -10.72 -10.13 11.01
N HIS A 103 -9.71 -10.74 11.65
CA HIS A 103 -9.28 -10.34 12.98
C HIS A 103 -8.53 -9.00 12.98
N VAL A 104 -7.73 -8.73 11.96
CA VAL A 104 -7.11 -7.42 11.75
C VAL A 104 -8.18 -6.34 11.56
N THR A 105 -9.13 -6.56 10.67
CA THR A 105 -10.22 -5.61 10.41
C THR A 105 -11.03 -5.35 11.66
N ARG A 106 -11.38 -6.40 12.39
CA ARG A 106 -12.09 -6.27 13.67
C ARG A 106 -11.33 -5.41 14.66
N ALA A 107 -10.03 -5.66 14.86
CA ALA A 107 -9.21 -4.90 15.81
C ALA A 107 -9.13 -3.40 15.46
N VAL A 108 -9.04 -3.08 14.16
CA VAL A 108 -9.01 -1.70 13.69
C VAL A 108 -10.39 -1.04 13.81
N LYS A 109 -11.45 -1.71 13.34
CA LYS A 109 -12.81 -1.14 13.30
C LYS A 109 -13.45 -1.00 14.68
N GLU A 110 -13.12 -1.86 15.65
CA GLU A 110 -13.54 -1.68 17.06
C GLU A 110 -12.90 -0.43 17.69
N TYR A 111 -11.71 -0.01 17.22
CA TYR A 111 -11.05 1.22 17.67
C TYR A 111 -11.58 2.46 16.93
N ASP A 112 -11.61 2.42 15.58
CA ASP A 112 -12.09 3.52 14.76
C ASP A 112 -12.68 3.00 13.44
N LEU A 113 -13.98 3.24 13.24
CA LEU A 113 -14.70 2.83 12.04
C LEU A 113 -14.23 3.52 10.76
N ASN A 114 -13.60 4.70 10.88
CA ASN A 114 -13.13 5.47 9.73
C ASN A 114 -11.75 5.03 9.24
N THR A 115 -10.95 4.36 10.08
CA THR A 115 -9.67 3.83 9.67
C THR A 115 -9.87 2.69 8.67
N LYS A 116 -9.35 2.84 7.45
CA LYS A 116 -9.46 1.87 6.37
C LYS A 116 -8.44 0.75 6.51
N VAL A 117 -8.87 -0.47 6.23
CA VAL A 117 -8.01 -1.67 6.23
C VAL A 117 -7.72 -2.09 4.80
N VAL A 118 -6.43 -2.24 4.49
CA VAL A 118 -5.92 -2.60 3.17
C VAL A 118 -5.34 -4.01 3.19
N LEU A 119 -5.93 -4.90 2.39
CA LEU A 119 -5.38 -6.22 2.12
C LEU A 119 -4.46 -6.13 0.90
N ALA A 120 -3.17 -6.43 1.07
CA ALA A 120 -2.21 -6.39 -0.02
C ALA A 120 -1.69 -7.79 -0.38
N GLY A 121 -1.77 -8.12 -1.67
CA GLY A 121 -1.15 -9.28 -2.28
C GLY A 121 -0.01 -8.88 -3.22
N TYR A 122 0.53 -9.86 -3.96
CA TYR A 122 1.73 -9.66 -4.75
C TYR A 122 1.56 -10.12 -6.20
N ALA A 123 1.96 -9.27 -7.15
CA ALA A 123 1.90 -9.59 -8.58
C ALA A 123 2.86 -10.74 -8.95
N ASP A 124 3.99 -10.83 -8.26
CA ASP A 124 4.98 -11.88 -8.38
C ASP A 124 4.70 -13.09 -7.46
N TYR A 125 3.44 -13.39 -7.20
CA TYR A 125 2.96 -14.37 -6.23
C TYR A 125 3.55 -15.77 -6.41
N HIS A 126 3.80 -16.22 -7.63
CA HIS A 126 4.48 -17.49 -7.90
C HIS A 126 5.91 -17.50 -7.34
N ARG A 127 6.64 -16.38 -7.48
CA ARG A 127 8.01 -16.22 -6.97
C ARG A 127 8.03 -16.02 -5.45
N ALA A 128 7.02 -15.33 -4.95
CA ALA A 128 6.84 -15.06 -3.54
C ALA A 128 6.22 -16.23 -2.77
N GLU A 129 5.73 -17.27 -3.47
CA GLU A 129 5.00 -18.39 -2.88
C GLU A 129 3.81 -17.93 -2.03
N THR A 130 2.99 -17.03 -2.58
CA THR A 130 1.81 -16.47 -1.94
C THR A 130 0.53 -16.79 -2.72
N LEU A 131 -0.61 -16.35 -2.23
CA LEU A 131 -1.89 -16.52 -2.92
C LEU A 131 -1.93 -15.69 -4.21
N ASP A 132 -2.65 -16.21 -5.21
CA ASP A 132 -2.96 -15.48 -6.43
C ASP A 132 -3.75 -14.19 -6.07
N PRO A 133 -3.27 -13.00 -6.45
CA PRO A 133 -3.93 -11.75 -6.12
C PRO A 133 -5.37 -11.66 -6.65
N PHE A 134 -5.72 -12.37 -7.72
CA PHE A 134 -7.09 -12.40 -8.24
C PHE A 134 -8.12 -13.08 -7.34
N LEU A 135 -7.68 -13.79 -6.29
CA LEU A 135 -8.54 -14.37 -5.26
C LEU A 135 -8.82 -13.41 -4.10
N LEU A 136 -7.99 -12.37 -3.96
CA LEU A 136 -8.00 -11.48 -2.78
C LEU A 136 -9.18 -10.51 -2.69
N PRO A 137 -9.80 -10.03 -3.79
CA PRO A 137 -11.00 -9.18 -3.68
C PRO A 137 -12.14 -9.84 -2.93
N GLU A 138 -12.37 -11.16 -3.12
CA GLU A 138 -13.37 -11.92 -2.36
C GLU A 138 -13.02 -12.01 -0.87
N VAL A 139 -11.75 -12.30 -0.57
CA VAL A 139 -11.25 -12.35 0.81
C VAL A 139 -11.39 -11.00 1.49
N ALA A 140 -10.98 -9.91 0.82
CA ALA A 140 -11.03 -8.55 1.35
C ALA A 140 -12.47 -8.16 1.69
N ARG A 141 -13.41 -8.40 0.77
CA ARG A 141 -14.83 -8.10 0.99
C ARG A 141 -15.40 -8.90 2.17
N SER A 142 -15.16 -10.21 2.18
CA SER A 142 -15.66 -11.10 3.23
C SER A 142 -15.10 -10.78 4.60
N ALA A 143 -13.83 -10.34 4.67
CA ALA A 143 -13.16 -9.93 5.90
C ALA A 143 -13.51 -8.50 6.37
N GLY A 144 -14.29 -7.74 5.57
CA GLY A 144 -14.68 -6.38 5.88
C GLY A 144 -13.59 -5.33 5.64
N CYS A 145 -12.60 -5.64 4.79
CA CYS A 145 -11.59 -4.68 4.35
C CYS A 145 -12.21 -3.60 3.45
N ASP A 146 -11.56 -2.45 3.39
CA ASP A 146 -11.99 -1.30 2.57
C ASP A 146 -11.25 -1.23 1.23
N VAL A 147 -10.02 -1.75 1.18
CA VAL A 147 -9.13 -1.65 0.02
C VAL A 147 -8.48 -3.00 -0.27
N VAL A 148 -8.41 -3.38 -1.53
CA VAL A 148 -7.56 -4.47 -2.00
C VAL A 148 -6.41 -3.92 -2.83
N MET A 149 -5.21 -4.46 -2.64
CA MET A 149 -3.99 -3.93 -3.24
C MET A 149 -3.12 -5.04 -3.84
N VAL A 150 -2.42 -4.71 -4.94
CA VAL A 150 -1.31 -5.52 -5.46
C VAL A 150 -0.01 -4.71 -5.43
N ASP A 151 1.05 -5.30 -4.89
CA ASP A 151 2.44 -4.82 -4.95
C ASP A 151 3.32 -5.92 -5.60
N THR A 152 4.63 -5.77 -5.68
CA THR A 152 5.60 -6.84 -5.91
C THR A 152 6.29 -7.17 -4.59
N PHE A 153 6.49 -8.45 -4.29
CA PHE A 153 7.21 -8.88 -3.08
C PHE A 153 8.72 -8.74 -3.24
N ILE A 154 9.28 -9.36 -4.31
CA ILE A 154 10.72 -9.38 -4.56
C ILE A 154 11.13 -8.08 -5.27
N LYS A 155 12.03 -7.33 -4.64
CA LYS A 155 12.50 -6.03 -5.13
C LYS A 155 13.86 -6.15 -5.84
N ASP A 156 13.88 -6.86 -6.97
CA ASP A 156 15.06 -7.16 -7.79
C ASP A 156 15.10 -6.37 -9.11
N GLY A 157 14.37 -5.26 -9.18
CA GLY A 157 14.28 -4.42 -10.37
C GLY A 157 13.06 -4.71 -11.25
N LYS A 158 12.40 -5.86 -11.07
CA LYS A 158 11.13 -6.14 -11.75
C LYS A 158 10.00 -5.30 -11.17
N ARG A 159 9.07 -4.93 -12.06
CA ARG A 159 7.96 -4.03 -11.79
C ARG A 159 6.63 -4.75 -11.88
N LEU A 160 5.56 -4.09 -11.47
CA LEU A 160 4.18 -4.58 -11.64
C LEU A 160 3.93 -5.10 -13.06
N PHE A 161 4.30 -4.33 -14.09
CA PHE A 161 4.07 -4.66 -15.50
C PHE A 161 4.93 -5.81 -16.06
N ASP A 162 5.92 -6.29 -15.29
CA ASP A 162 6.64 -7.51 -15.64
C ASP A 162 5.85 -8.78 -15.27
N PHE A 163 4.76 -8.64 -14.49
CA PHE A 163 3.92 -9.73 -13.99
C PHE A 163 2.44 -9.59 -14.39
N MET A 164 1.94 -8.34 -14.48
CA MET A 164 0.57 -8.02 -14.82
C MET A 164 0.57 -6.94 -15.91
N ASP A 165 0.15 -7.30 -17.12
CA ASP A 165 -0.06 -6.32 -18.19
C ASP A 165 -1.26 -5.39 -17.90
N ASP A 166 -1.48 -4.41 -18.76
CA ASP A 166 -2.56 -3.43 -18.64
C ASP A 166 -3.94 -4.11 -18.51
N ALA A 167 -4.17 -5.18 -19.27
CA ALA A 167 -5.43 -5.92 -19.25
C ALA A 167 -5.60 -6.70 -17.93
N CYS A 168 -4.52 -7.27 -17.41
CA CYS A 168 -4.52 -7.92 -16.10
C CYS A 168 -4.78 -6.92 -14.97
N CYS A 169 -4.12 -5.76 -14.99
CA CYS A 169 -4.37 -4.68 -14.04
C CYS A 169 -5.83 -4.23 -14.07
N LYS A 170 -6.38 -4.00 -15.28
CA LYS A 170 -7.79 -3.62 -15.45
C LYS A 170 -8.74 -4.67 -14.86
N ARG A 171 -8.53 -5.97 -15.18
CA ARG A 171 -9.37 -7.06 -14.63
C ARG A 171 -9.30 -7.14 -13.11
N PHE A 172 -8.13 -6.92 -12.51
CA PHE A 172 -8.00 -6.89 -11.05
C PHE A 172 -8.80 -5.73 -10.44
N ILE A 173 -8.72 -4.55 -11.05
CA ILE A 173 -9.46 -3.37 -10.62
C ILE A 173 -10.96 -3.62 -10.72
N ASP A 174 -11.44 -4.12 -11.87
CA ASP A 174 -12.87 -4.41 -12.06
C ASP A 174 -13.38 -5.41 -11.01
N LYS A 175 -12.61 -6.46 -10.71
CA LYS A 175 -12.95 -7.42 -9.64
C LYS A 175 -13.04 -6.78 -8.25
N GLY A 176 -12.16 -5.84 -7.94
CA GLY A 176 -12.22 -5.09 -6.68
C GLY A 176 -13.46 -4.20 -6.60
N HIS A 177 -13.72 -3.44 -7.67
CA HIS A 177 -14.90 -2.58 -7.76
C HIS A 177 -16.23 -3.36 -7.73
N GLU A 178 -16.31 -4.54 -8.35
CA GLU A 178 -17.47 -5.46 -8.25
C GLU A 178 -17.76 -5.90 -6.80
N LYS A 179 -16.80 -5.79 -5.91
CA LYS A 179 -16.93 -6.09 -4.48
C LYS A 179 -17.04 -4.85 -3.59
N ASP A 180 -17.30 -3.68 -4.16
CA ASP A 180 -17.35 -2.38 -3.46
C ASP A 180 -16.06 -2.06 -2.69
N LEU A 181 -14.89 -2.42 -3.24
CA LEU A 181 -13.58 -2.13 -2.68
C LEU A 181 -12.89 -1.00 -3.46
N GLU A 182 -12.17 -0.13 -2.76
CA GLU A 182 -11.13 0.67 -3.42
C GLU A 182 -9.98 -0.26 -3.87
N VAL A 183 -9.36 0.05 -5.02
CA VAL A 183 -8.28 -0.77 -5.56
C VAL A 183 -6.98 0.03 -5.67
N ALA A 184 -5.92 -0.51 -5.06
CA ALA A 184 -4.60 0.08 -5.09
C ALA A 184 -3.62 -0.77 -5.91
N LEU A 185 -2.79 -0.13 -6.73
CA LEU A 185 -1.71 -0.77 -7.47
C LEU A 185 -0.36 -0.17 -7.08
N ALA A 186 0.62 -1.04 -6.85
CA ALA A 186 2.01 -0.70 -6.57
C ALA A 186 2.95 -1.73 -7.21
N GLY A 187 4.24 -1.64 -6.95
CA GLY A 187 5.22 -2.58 -7.46
C GLY A 187 6.24 -1.92 -8.36
N SER A 188 7.19 -1.19 -7.76
CA SER A 188 8.30 -0.52 -8.46
C SER A 188 7.83 0.36 -9.64
N ILE A 189 6.67 1.01 -9.48
CA ILE A 189 6.06 1.90 -10.49
C ILE A 189 7.03 3.03 -10.82
N LYS A 190 7.19 3.30 -12.12
CA LYS A 190 8.00 4.39 -12.68
C LYS A 190 7.11 5.50 -13.25
N LEU A 191 7.71 6.66 -13.51
CA LEU A 191 7.03 7.83 -14.07
C LEU A 191 6.25 7.49 -15.36
N GLN A 192 6.85 6.72 -16.24
CA GLN A 192 6.26 6.29 -17.52
C GLN A 192 5.05 5.35 -17.39
N ASP A 193 4.86 4.73 -16.22
CA ASP A 193 3.77 3.78 -15.98
C ASP A 193 2.47 4.51 -15.58
N ILE A 194 2.55 5.77 -15.11
CA ILE A 194 1.43 6.53 -14.58
C ILE A 194 0.30 6.71 -15.60
N PRO A 195 0.57 7.11 -16.86
CA PRO A 195 -0.51 7.25 -17.86
C PRO A 195 -1.26 5.94 -18.14
N ILE A 196 -0.55 4.80 -18.05
CA ILE A 196 -1.16 3.47 -18.21
C ILE A 196 -2.07 3.19 -17.03
N LEU A 197 -1.54 3.29 -15.79
CA LEU A 197 -2.28 3.05 -14.55
C LEU A 197 -3.53 3.93 -14.44
N LYS A 198 -3.45 5.18 -14.88
CA LYS A 198 -4.59 6.08 -14.92
C LYS A 198 -5.72 5.55 -15.82
N ARG A 199 -5.38 5.03 -17.01
CA ARG A 199 -6.37 4.44 -17.93
C ARG A 199 -6.98 3.15 -17.41
N THR A 200 -6.31 2.42 -16.54
CA THR A 200 -6.85 1.18 -15.94
C THR A 200 -7.98 1.44 -14.95
N GLY A 201 -8.07 2.66 -14.40
CA GLY A 201 -9.11 3.04 -13.43
C GLY A 201 -8.75 2.74 -11.97
N ALA A 202 -7.46 2.54 -11.64
CA ALA A 202 -7.02 2.36 -10.26
C ALA A 202 -7.40 3.58 -9.38
N ASP A 203 -7.87 3.33 -8.16
CA ASP A 203 -8.22 4.40 -7.21
C ASP A 203 -6.97 4.99 -6.58
N ILE A 204 -5.98 4.15 -6.28
CA ILE A 204 -4.73 4.53 -5.62
C ILE A 204 -3.54 3.88 -6.35
N ILE A 205 -2.47 4.63 -6.53
CA ILE A 205 -1.16 4.09 -6.92
C ILE A 205 -0.13 4.35 -5.84
N GLY A 206 0.65 3.31 -5.47
CA GLY A 206 1.69 3.37 -4.43
C GLY A 206 3.09 3.45 -5.03
N ILE A 207 3.86 4.49 -4.66
CA ILE A 207 5.18 4.77 -5.23
C ILE A 207 6.18 5.08 -4.11
N ARG A 208 7.38 4.45 -4.21
CA ARG A 208 8.55 4.86 -3.44
C ARG A 208 9.76 5.12 -4.35
N GLY A 209 10.27 4.12 -5.06
CA GLY A 209 11.53 4.22 -5.80
C GLY A 209 11.57 5.41 -6.77
N ALA A 210 10.54 5.62 -7.57
CA ALA A 210 10.49 6.74 -8.51
C ALA A 210 10.43 8.12 -7.83
N ALA A 211 10.04 8.20 -6.56
CA ALA A 211 10.06 9.43 -5.76
C ALA A 211 11.44 9.68 -5.12
N CYS A 212 12.30 8.66 -5.02
CA CYS A 212 13.62 8.77 -4.41
C CYS A 212 14.67 9.32 -5.40
N SER A 213 15.74 9.92 -4.85
CA SER A 213 16.93 10.27 -5.62
C SER A 213 17.49 9.03 -6.32
N HIS A 214 17.92 9.18 -7.57
CA HIS A 214 18.45 8.12 -8.43
C HIS A 214 17.52 6.90 -8.64
N GLY A 215 16.25 6.98 -8.24
CA GLY A 215 15.30 5.87 -8.31
C GLY A 215 15.58 4.74 -7.31
N ASP A 216 16.47 4.95 -6.36
CA ASP A 216 16.87 3.94 -5.36
C ASP A 216 15.97 3.99 -4.13
N ARG A 217 15.20 2.91 -3.92
CA ARG A 217 14.24 2.81 -2.80
C ARG A 217 14.89 2.64 -1.42
N LEU A 218 16.15 2.19 -1.36
CA LEU A 218 16.88 1.92 -0.12
C LEU A 218 17.86 3.04 0.23
N ALA A 219 18.81 3.31 -0.68
CA ALA A 219 19.86 4.32 -0.46
C ALA A 219 19.40 5.74 -0.80
N GLY A 220 18.41 5.90 -1.70
CA GLY A 220 17.86 7.20 -2.06
C GLY A 220 16.85 7.73 -1.04
N ALA A 221 16.78 9.07 -0.93
CA ALA A 221 15.75 9.76 -0.16
C ALA A 221 14.68 10.37 -1.08
N ILE A 222 13.44 10.43 -0.63
CA ILE A 222 12.33 11.06 -1.37
C ILE A 222 12.63 12.53 -1.63
N GLN A 223 12.45 12.97 -2.89
CA GLN A 223 12.65 14.33 -3.35
C GLN A 223 11.31 14.97 -3.74
N ALA A 224 11.05 16.18 -3.26
CA ALA A 224 9.80 16.88 -3.54
C ALA A 224 9.57 17.10 -5.05
N GLU A 225 10.64 17.36 -5.81
CA GLU A 225 10.60 17.54 -7.26
C GLU A 225 10.14 16.28 -7.99
N ASN A 226 10.65 15.11 -7.57
CA ASN A 226 10.24 13.83 -8.13
C ASN A 226 8.77 13.53 -7.82
N VAL A 227 8.34 13.79 -6.57
CA VAL A 227 6.94 13.65 -6.19
C VAL A 227 6.05 14.57 -7.01
N ARG A 228 6.44 15.84 -7.21
CA ARG A 228 5.69 16.80 -8.04
C ARG A 228 5.54 16.31 -9.47
N ALA A 229 6.60 15.82 -10.09
CA ALA A 229 6.54 15.25 -11.44
C ALA A 229 5.57 14.06 -11.54
N LEU A 230 5.53 13.19 -10.51
CA LEU A 230 4.58 12.08 -10.43
C LEU A 230 3.13 12.58 -10.30
N MET A 231 2.91 13.59 -9.45
CA MET A 231 1.60 14.21 -9.23
C MET A 231 1.07 14.91 -10.49
N ASP A 232 1.94 15.64 -11.19
CA ASP A 232 1.58 16.36 -12.42
C ASP A 232 1.07 15.37 -13.49
N LEU A 233 1.75 14.24 -13.69
CA LEU A 233 1.30 13.20 -14.63
C LEU A 233 0.00 12.53 -14.18
N ALA A 234 -0.17 12.29 -12.90
CA ALA A 234 -1.38 11.68 -12.36
C ALA A 234 -2.61 12.60 -12.49
N LYS A 235 -2.42 13.93 -12.46
CA LYS A 235 -3.48 14.94 -12.52
C LYS A 235 -3.73 15.49 -13.94
N GLN A 236 -2.81 15.32 -14.90
CA GLN A 236 -3.05 15.68 -16.29
C GLN A 236 -4.31 14.98 -16.82
N SER A 237 -5.19 15.73 -17.46
CA SER A 237 -6.49 15.25 -18.02
C SER A 237 -6.31 14.27 -19.15
#